data_688bdc3c04809dd1e25a4a057e7bb501
#
_entry.id   688bdc3c04809dd1e25a4a057e7bb501
#
_cell.length_a   1.000
_cell.length_b   1.000
_cell.length_c   1.000
_cell.angle_alpha   90.00
_cell.angle_beta   90.00
_cell.angle_gamma   90.00
#
_symmetry.space_group_name_H-M   'P 1'
#
loop_
_entity.id
_entity.type
_entity.pdbx_description
1 polymer ?
#
loop_
_entity_poly.entity_id
_entity_poly.type
_entity_poly.pdbx_seq_one_letter_code
_entity_poly.pdbx_strand_id
1 'polypeptide(L)'
;MSKRIELDFSRKYDDEHAQKYLRKHKDGLARRLSDRRDKQLARRALALAGEPGLVLDLPCGAGRFWPVLAEKANRVIIGADNSAAMVKVACESQPAEIVKLVQPLQTSAFAIEMPDNAVDSIFCMRLMHHIGKAEDRAVLLKEFHRVTRDSVIVSLWVDGNFKAWKRKRAEGSRPKHDYQNRFVLPVATVEAEFEQAGFRIQERLDFLPMYAMWRVYLLRKR
;
A
#
# COMPACT_ATOMS: atom_id res chain seq x y z
N MET A 1 27.12 2.42 6.32
CA MET A 1 26.23 2.46 5.14
C MET A 1 25.09 1.46 5.38
N SER A 2 23.87 1.93 5.55
CA SER A 2 22.70 1.04 5.74
C SER A 2 22.47 0.27 4.42
N LYS A 3 22.33 -1.07 4.53
CA LYS A 3 22.08 -1.92 3.36
C LYS A 3 20.74 -1.53 2.76
N ARG A 4 20.70 -1.12 1.49
CA ARG A 4 19.47 -0.75 0.78
C ARG A 4 18.53 -1.97 0.78
N ILE A 5 17.36 -1.85 1.41
CA ILE A 5 16.35 -2.92 1.42
C ILE A 5 15.71 -2.95 0.05
N GLU A 6 15.82 -4.08 -0.64
CA GLU A 6 15.20 -4.31 -1.93
C GLU A 6 14.38 -5.59 -1.86
N LEU A 7 13.09 -5.49 -2.16
CA LEU A 7 12.18 -6.64 -2.15
C LEU A 7 12.33 -7.43 -3.46
N ASP A 8 12.41 -8.75 -3.38
CA ASP A 8 12.63 -9.62 -4.54
C ASP A 8 11.60 -9.41 -5.67
N PHE A 9 10.37 -9.06 -5.32
CA PHE A 9 9.35 -8.79 -6.31
C PHE A 9 9.56 -7.45 -7.05
N SER A 10 10.25 -6.47 -6.44
CA SER A 10 10.46 -5.14 -7.04
C SER A 10 11.43 -5.17 -8.21
N ARG A 11 12.33 -6.17 -8.25
CA ARG A 11 13.29 -6.37 -9.35
C ARG A 11 12.66 -6.70 -10.70
N LYS A 12 11.38 -7.09 -10.69
CA LYS A 12 10.63 -7.48 -11.90
C LYS A 12 9.88 -6.34 -12.58
N TYR A 13 9.89 -5.14 -12.00
CA TYR A 13 9.17 -3.99 -12.56
C TYR A 13 10.07 -3.19 -13.51
N ASP A 14 10.43 -3.80 -14.65
CA ASP A 14 10.91 -3.12 -15.84
C ASP A 14 9.74 -2.56 -16.66
N ASP A 15 10.05 -1.84 -17.74
CA ASP A 15 9.03 -1.19 -18.60
C ASP A 15 8.02 -2.19 -19.17
N GLU A 16 8.45 -3.42 -19.50
CA GLU A 16 7.58 -4.45 -20.07
C GLU A 16 6.57 -4.99 -19.03
N HIS A 17 7.02 -5.20 -17.78
CA HIS A 17 6.16 -5.66 -16.70
C HIS A 17 5.19 -4.58 -16.21
N ALA A 18 5.60 -3.31 -16.23
CA ALA A 18 4.74 -2.18 -15.87
C ALA A 18 3.53 -2.07 -16.82
N GLN A 19 3.75 -2.24 -18.13
CA GLN A 19 2.66 -2.26 -19.12
C GLN A 19 1.77 -3.51 -19.02
N LYS A 20 2.36 -4.69 -18.73
CA LYS A 20 1.59 -5.93 -18.50
C LYS A 20 0.72 -5.83 -17.24
N TYR A 21 1.18 -5.10 -16.22
CA TYR A 21 0.44 -4.86 -14.98
C TYR A 21 -0.86 -4.08 -15.24
N LEU A 22 -0.84 -3.06 -16.09
CA LEU A 22 -2.03 -2.29 -16.48
C LEU A 22 -3.10 -3.16 -17.17
N ARG A 23 -2.68 -4.06 -18.10
CA ARG A 23 -3.61 -4.93 -18.84
C ARG A 23 -4.27 -5.96 -17.91
N LYS A 24 -3.54 -6.51 -16.94
CA LYS A 24 -4.05 -7.53 -16.02
C LYS A 24 -5.18 -7.04 -15.10
N HIS A 25 -5.31 -5.74 -14.83
CA HIS A 25 -6.29 -5.22 -13.87
C HIS A 25 -7.65 -4.88 -14.50
N LYS A 26 -7.79 -4.93 -15.84
CA LYS A 26 -9.03 -4.55 -16.55
C LYS A 26 -9.99 -5.71 -16.81
N ASP A 27 -9.58 -7.00 -16.66
CA ASP A 27 -10.34 -8.15 -17.13
C ASP A 27 -11.07 -8.91 -16.01
N GLY A 28 -12.40 -9.09 -16.18
CA GLY A 28 -13.26 -9.98 -15.42
C GLY A 28 -14.08 -9.31 -14.29
N LEU A 29 -15.35 -9.74 -14.15
CA LEU A 29 -16.31 -9.21 -13.15
C LEU A 29 -15.79 -9.27 -11.71
N ALA A 30 -15.17 -10.37 -11.32
CA ALA A 30 -14.63 -10.54 -9.97
C ALA A 30 -13.52 -9.52 -9.64
N ARG A 31 -12.68 -9.15 -10.63
CA ARG A 31 -11.67 -8.12 -10.45
C ARG A 31 -12.27 -6.73 -10.34
N ARG A 32 -13.29 -6.42 -11.16
CA ARG A 32 -14.03 -5.15 -11.08
C ARG A 32 -14.70 -4.96 -9.72
N LEU A 33 -15.35 -6.01 -9.18
CA LEU A 33 -15.95 -5.98 -7.85
C LEU A 33 -14.88 -5.81 -6.76
N SER A 34 -13.76 -6.50 -6.87
CA SER A 34 -12.63 -6.33 -5.95
C SER A 34 -12.06 -4.92 -6.01
N ASP A 35 -11.86 -4.36 -7.20
CA ASP A 35 -11.39 -2.98 -7.40
C ASP A 35 -12.35 -1.96 -6.79
N ARG A 36 -13.65 -2.14 -7.06
CA ARG A 36 -14.68 -1.28 -6.48
C ARG A 36 -14.66 -1.32 -4.95
N ARG A 37 -14.50 -2.51 -4.37
CA ARG A 37 -14.42 -2.67 -2.92
C ARG A 37 -13.17 -2.04 -2.32
N ASP A 38 -11.99 -2.23 -2.94
CA ASP A 38 -10.76 -1.56 -2.53
C ASP A 38 -10.92 -0.03 -2.53
N LYS A 39 -11.52 0.53 -3.60
CA LYS A 39 -11.79 1.96 -3.70
C LYS A 39 -12.78 2.47 -2.66
N GLN A 40 -13.81 1.69 -2.32
CA GLN A 40 -14.72 2.02 -1.22
C GLN A 40 -13.99 2.08 0.13
N LEU A 41 -13.12 1.10 0.41
CA LEU A 41 -12.33 1.09 1.63
C LEU A 41 -11.35 2.27 1.69
N ALA A 42 -10.72 2.60 0.56
CA ALA A 42 -9.85 3.76 0.44
C ALA A 42 -10.59 5.07 0.75
N ARG A 43 -11.77 5.30 0.15
CA ARG A 43 -12.60 6.48 0.46
C ARG A 43 -12.99 6.55 1.93
N ARG A 44 -13.42 5.41 2.50
CA ARG A 44 -13.78 5.36 3.92
C ARG A 44 -12.59 5.66 4.82
N ALA A 45 -11.40 5.11 4.52
CA ALA A 45 -10.19 5.40 5.28
C ALA A 45 -9.78 6.86 5.18
N LEU A 46 -9.85 7.47 3.98
CA LEU A 46 -9.56 8.88 3.77
C LEU A 46 -10.54 9.80 4.53
N ALA A 47 -11.84 9.48 4.50
CA ALA A 47 -12.84 10.23 5.26
C ALA A 47 -12.60 10.15 6.77
N LEU A 48 -12.31 8.97 7.29
CA LEU A 48 -11.98 8.75 8.71
C LEU A 48 -10.64 9.40 9.10
N ALA A 49 -9.70 9.54 8.15
CA ALA A 49 -8.46 10.29 8.33
C ALA A 49 -8.67 11.81 8.38
N GLY A 50 -9.90 12.31 8.15
CA GLY A 50 -10.20 13.74 8.11
C GLY A 50 -9.92 14.39 6.76
N GLU A 51 -9.93 13.61 5.68
CA GLU A 51 -9.72 14.09 4.32
C GLU A 51 -8.39 14.86 4.14
N PRO A 52 -7.22 14.24 4.37
CA PRO A 52 -5.93 14.90 4.32
C PRO A 52 -5.71 15.67 3.01
N GLY A 53 -5.09 16.85 3.12
CA GLY A 53 -4.84 17.74 1.98
C GLY A 53 -3.59 17.37 1.16
N LEU A 54 -2.55 16.89 1.81
CA LEU A 54 -1.30 16.46 1.18
C LEU A 54 -1.06 14.98 1.47
N VAL A 55 -1.14 14.14 0.44
CA VAL A 55 -1.07 12.68 0.56
C VAL A 55 0.10 12.12 -0.24
N LEU A 56 0.94 11.32 0.41
CA LEU A 56 1.95 10.49 -0.25
C LEU A 56 1.35 9.12 -0.57
N ASP A 57 1.13 8.82 -1.84
CA ASP A 57 0.74 7.48 -2.33
C ASP A 57 2.01 6.68 -2.63
N LEU A 58 2.36 5.75 -1.74
CA LEU A 58 3.61 4.96 -1.82
C LEU A 58 3.39 3.50 -1.39
N PRO A 59 3.53 2.54 -2.30
CA PRO A 59 3.84 2.67 -3.73
C PRO A 59 2.60 3.02 -4.55
N CYS A 60 2.71 3.96 -5.47
CA CYS A 60 1.60 4.35 -6.33
C CYS A 60 1.33 3.32 -7.45
N GLY A 61 2.34 2.52 -7.81
CA GLY A 61 2.25 1.62 -8.94
C GLY A 61 1.87 2.37 -10.21
N ALA A 62 0.83 1.89 -10.92
CA ALA A 62 0.28 2.54 -12.11
C ALA A 62 -0.80 3.62 -11.79
N GLY A 63 -0.77 4.22 -10.62
CA GLY A 63 -1.71 5.27 -10.23
C GLY A 63 -3.14 4.80 -9.99
N ARG A 64 -3.34 3.53 -9.64
CA ARG A 64 -4.67 2.91 -9.50
C ARG A 64 -5.62 3.67 -8.57
N PHE A 65 -5.11 4.27 -7.51
CA PHE A 65 -5.89 5.00 -6.52
C PHE A 65 -5.93 6.51 -6.75
N TRP A 66 -5.17 7.06 -7.71
CA TRP A 66 -5.18 8.49 -8.00
C TRP A 66 -6.57 9.05 -8.30
N PRO A 67 -7.46 8.35 -9.06
CA PRO A 67 -8.83 8.81 -9.22
C PRO A 67 -9.59 8.98 -7.89
N VAL A 68 -9.36 8.10 -6.92
CA VAL A 68 -9.99 8.19 -5.59
C VAL A 68 -9.36 9.32 -4.76
N LEU A 69 -8.05 9.45 -4.80
CA LEU A 69 -7.35 10.52 -4.10
C LEU A 69 -7.73 11.90 -4.65
N ALA A 70 -7.93 12.01 -5.96
CA ALA A 70 -8.32 13.24 -6.66
C ALA A 70 -9.79 13.65 -6.45
N GLU A 71 -10.66 12.82 -5.84
CA GLU A 71 -12.05 13.17 -5.54
C GLU A 71 -12.18 14.34 -4.56
N LYS A 72 -11.18 14.55 -3.71
CA LYS A 72 -11.12 15.72 -2.83
C LYS A 72 -10.52 16.90 -3.57
N ALA A 73 -11.31 17.94 -3.78
CA ALA A 73 -10.81 19.20 -4.31
C ALA A 73 -9.64 19.74 -3.46
N ASN A 74 -8.65 20.32 -4.09
CA ASN A 74 -7.44 20.88 -3.46
C ASN A 74 -6.51 19.85 -2.77
N ARG A 75 -6.75 18.54 -2.91
CA ARG A 75 -5.78 17.55 -2.47
C ARG A 75 -4.58 17.52 -3.42
N VAL A 76 -3.41 17.64 -2.86
CA VAL A 76 -2.14 17.40 -3.56
C VAL A 76 -1.71 15.95 -3.33
N ILE A 77 -1.38 15.24 -4.40
CA ILE A 77 -0.97 13.85 -4.37
C ILE A 77 0.52 13.79 -4.73
N ILE A 78 1.34 13.23 -3.86
CA ILE A 78 2.71 12.84 -4.22
C ILE A 78 2.65 11.37 -4.60
N GLY A 79 2.71 11.10 -5.90
CA GLY A 79 2.66 9.73 -6.45
C GLY A 79 4.05 9.13 -6.51
N ALA A 80 4.37 8.25 -5.57
CA ALA A 80 5.72 7.74 -5.41
C ALA A 80 5.83 6.22 -5.60
N ASP A 81 6.91 5.77 -6.21
CA ASP A 81 7.26 4.35 -6.34
C ASP A 81 8.78 4.17 -6.37
N ASN A 82 9.26 2.99 -5.98
CA ASN A 82 10.68 2.65 -6.10
C ASN A 82 11.13 2.50 -7.58
N SER A 83 10.20 2.15 -8.47
CA SER A 83 10.44 2.02 -9.91
C SER A 83 10.05 3.31 -10.65
N ALA A 84 11.04 3.96 -11.27
CA ALA A 84 10.80 5.10 -12.16
C ALA A 84 9.87 4.74 -13.32
N ALA A 85 9.97 3.51 -13.85
CA ALA A 85 9.10 2.99 -14.89
C ALA A 85 7.63 2.95 -14.45
N MET A 86 7.35 2.55 -13.20
CA MET A 86 5.98 2.55 -12.66
C MET A 86 5.42 3.97 -12.52
N VAL A 87 6.21 4.92 -12.03
CA VAL A 87 5.82 6.34 -11.94
C VAL A 87 5.49 6.90 -13.33
N LYS A 88 6.36 6.64 -14.31
CA LYS A 88 6.14 7.06 -15.71
C LYS A 88 4.85 6.47 -16.27
N VAL A 89 4.66 5.15 -16.14
CA VAL A 89 3.44 4.46 -16.61
C VAL A 89 2.19 5.02 -15.91
N ALA A 90 2.26 5.35 -14.63
CA ALA A 90 1.15 5.98 -13.93
C ALA A 90 0.78 7.34 -14.56
N CYS A 91 1.76 8.20 -14.81
CA CYS A 91 1.52 9.50 -15.46
C CYS A 91 0.98 9.38 -16.89
N GLU A 92 1.41 8.37 -17.64
CA GLU A 92 0.97 8.14 -19.04
C GLU A 92 -0.42 7.48 -19.12
N SER A 93 -0.81 6.68 -18.12
CA SER A 93 -2.04 5.87 -18.16
C SER A 93 -3.24 6.49 -17.47
N GLN A 94 -3.04 7.49 -16.62
CA GLN A 94 -4.12 8.17 -15.92
C GLN A 94 -4.61 9.40 -16.74
N PRO A 95 -5.90 9.82 -16.56
CA PRO A 95 -6.44 11.01 -17.19
C PRO A 95 -5.61 12.26 -16.87
N ALA A 96 -5.44 13.15 -17.85
CA ALA A 96 -4.59 14.34 -17.71
C ALA A 96 -5.06 15.27 -16.57
N GLU A 97 -6.37 15.36 -16.33
CA GLU A 97 -6.95 16.11 -15.22
C GLU A 97 -6.56 15.58 -13.84
N ILE A 98 -6.33 14.28 -13.74
CA ILE A 98 -5.84 13.65 -12.49
C ILE A 98 -4.34 13.84 -12.35
N VAL A 99 -3.58 13.62 -13.44
CA VAL A 99 -2.12 13.77 -13.43
C VAL A 99 -1.68 15.17 -13.02
N LYS A 100 -2.45 16.22 -13.36
CA LYS A 100 -2.20 17.61 -12.94
C LYS A 100 -2.19 17.81 -11.42
N LEU A 101 -2.84 16.92 -10.67
CA LEU A 101 -2.90 16.95 -9.19
C LEU A 101 -1.81 16.13 -8.54
N VAL A 102 -0.98 15.45 -9.35
CA VAL A 102 0.04 14.51 -8.89
C VAL A 102 1.44 15.07 -9.11
N GLN A 103 2.24 15.05 -8.06
CA GLN A 103 3.67 15.29 -8.11
C GLN A 103 4.38 13.93 -8.13
N PRO A 104 4.99 13.53 -9.25
CA PRO A 104 5.67 12.24 -9.34
C PRO A 104 6.98 12.25 -8.58
N LEU A 105 7.28 11.18 -7.86
CA LEU A 105 8.51 11.01 -7.09
C LEU A 105 9.02 9.57 -7.21
N GLN A 106 10.28 9.39 -7.53
CA GLN A 106 10.93 8.08 -7.38
C GLN A 106 11.58 8.01 -6.00
N THR A 107 11.09 7.12 -5.14
CA THR A 107 11.67 6.93 -3.80
C THR A 107 11.38 5.53 -3.26
N SER A 108 12.22 5.06 -2.35
CA SER A 108 12.01 3.79 -1.63
C SER A 108 11.13 4.03 -0.40
N ALA A 109 10.19 3.13 -0.15
CA ALA A 109 9.38 3.15 1.08
C ALA A 109 10.22 2.87 2.36
N PHE A 110 11.45 2.36 2.20
CA PHE A 110 12.39 2.08 3.29
C PHE A 110 13.39 3.22 3.52
N ALA A 111 13.42 4.23 2.65
CA ALA A 111 14.26 5.41 2.74
C ALA A 111 13.60 6.51 1.89
N ILE A 112 12.60 7.17 2.44
CA ILE A 112 11.78 8.16 1.73
C ILE A 112 12.55 9.46 1.61
N GLU A 113 12.79 9.93 0.37
CA GLU A 113 13.53 11.15 0.08
C GLU A 113 12.66 12.41 0.32
N MET A 114 12.19 12.54 1.55
CA MET A 114 11.38 13.66 2.03
C MET A 114 11.79 14.03 3.46
N PRO A 115 11.64 15.29 3.87
CA PRO A 115 11.90 15.70 5.26
C PRO A 115 10.90 15.09 6.24
N ASP A 116 11.20 15.22 7.53
CA ASP A 116 10.31 14.82 8.61
C ASP A 116 9.00 15.63 8.55
N ASN A 117 7.88 14.98 8.83
CA ASN A 117 6.55 15.59 8.84
C ASN A 117 6.21 16.32 7.51
N ALA A 118 6.63 15.78 6.38
CA ALA A 118 6.46 16.40 5.07
C ALA A 118 5.01 16.35 4.56
N VAL A 119 4.24 15.31 4.90
CA VAL A 119 2.89 15.08 4.38
C VAL A 119 1.87 14.89 5.50
N ASP A 120 0.60 15.17 5.22
CA ASP A 120 -0.47 14.97 6.19
C ASP A 120 -0.77 13.48 6.41
N SER A 121 -0.75 12.71 5.31
CA SER A 121 -1.03 11.27 5.35
C SER A 121 -0.19 10.50 4.35
N ILE A 122 0.21 9.28 4.72
CA ILE A 122 0.77 8.30 3.80
C ILE A 122 -0.33 7.30 3.45
N PHE A 123 -0.52 7.07 2.15
CA PHE A 123 -1.44 6.10 1.60
C PHE A 123 -0.66 4.94 1.00
N CYS A 124 -0.57 3.81 1.73
CA CYS A 124 0.25 2.66 1.37
C CYS A 124 -0.61 1.43 1.08
N MET A 125 -1.02 1.28 -0.16
CA MET A 125 -1.86 0.15 -0.55
C MET A 125 -1.05 -0.96 -1.21
N ARG A 126 -1.24 -2.19 -0.72
CA ARG A 126 -0.71 -3.42 -1.33
C ARG A 126 0.82 -3.56 -1.34
N LEU A 127 1.52 -2.96 -0.35
CA LEU A 127 2.95 -3.17 -0.16
C LEU A 127 3.24 -4.13 1.00
N MET A 128 2.69 -3.88 2.19
CA MET A 128 3.15 -4.48 3.44
C MET A 128 3.03 -6.02 3.46
N HIS A 129 2.07 -6.61 2.75
CA HIS A 129 1.94 -8.07 2.62
C HIS A 129 3.05 -8.73 1.78
N HIS A 130 3.93 -7.96 1.15
CA HIS A 130 5.13 -8.45 0.47
C HIS A 130 6.37 -8.45 1.37
N ILE A 131 6.28 -7.91 2.57
CA ILE A 131 7.40 -7.77 3.49
C ILE A 131 7.32 -8.86 4.57
N GLY A 132 8.09 -9.93 4.37
CA GLY A 132 8.07 -11.09 5.27
C GLY A 132 8.83 -10.89 6.58
N LYS A 133 9.94 -10.13 6.55
CA LYS A 133 10.81 -9.90 7.70
C LYS A 133 10.29 -8.78 8.58
N ALA A 134 10.25 -9.00 9.90
CA ALA A 134 9.81 -8.01 10.87
C ALA A 134 10.72 -6.77 10.88
N GLU A 135 12.02 -6.98 10.71
CA GLU A 135 13.02 -5.92 10.69
C GLU A 135 12.77 -4.94 9.51
N ASP A 136 12.45 -5.48 8.33
CA ASP A 136 12.16 -4.66 7.16
C ASP A 136 10.83 -3.89 7.35
N ARG A 137 9.81 -4.50 7.98
CA ARG A 137 8.56 -3.81 8.32
C ARG A 137 8.77 -2.70 9.35
N ALA A 138 9.66 -2.92 10.31
CA ALA A 138 10.02 -1.89 11.29
C ALA A 138 10.70 -0.68 10.63
N VAL A 139 11.60 -0.91 9.66
CA VAL A 139 12.22 0.18 8.87
C VAL A 139 11.17 0.96 8.09
N LEU A 140 10.26 0.25 7.39
CA LEU A 140 9.15 0.87 6.66
C LEU A 140 8.29 1.77 7.58
N LEU A 141 7.86 1.23 8.71
CA LEU A 141 6.98 1.94 9.64
C LEU A 141 7.68 3.13 10.30
N LYS A 142 8.99 3.03 10.57
CA LYS A 142 9.79 4.15 11.07
C LYS A 142 9.85 5.29 10.04
N GLU A 143 10.04 4.98 8.76
CA GLU A 143 10.03 5.99 7.70
C GLU A 143 8.63 6.61 7.54
N PHE A 144 7.57 5.81 7.64
CA PHE A 144 6.21 6.33 7.61
C PHE A 144 5.94 7.27 8.79
N HIS A 145 6.39 6.88 10.00
CA HIS A 145 6.27 7.74 11.18
C HIS A 145 7.06 9.05 11.04
N ARG A 146 8.26 8.98 10.46
CA ARG A 146 9.10 10.15 10.23
C ARG A 146 8.44 11.14 9.27
N VAL A 147 7.93 10.66 8.14
CA VAL A 147 7.48 11.51 7.03
C VAL A 147 6.05 12.03 7.18
N THR A 148 5.15 11.26 7.85
CA THR A 148 3.79 11.76 8.08
C THR A 148 3.69 12.69 9.28
N ARG A 149 2.81 13.69 9.19
CA ARG A 149 2.40 14.55 10.31
C ARG A 149 1.34 13.91 11.17
N ASP A 150 0.41 13.18 10.56
CA ASP A 150 -0.82 12.79 11.24
C ASP A 150 -1.17 11.32 11.06
N SER A 151 -1.32 10.83 9.83
CA SER A 151 -1.91 9.50 9.62
C SER A 151 -1.20 8.65 8.57
N VAL A 152 -1.43 7.34 8.68
CA VAL A 152 -1.05 6.35 7.66
C VAL A 152 -2.25 5.45 7.37
N ILE A 153 -2.60 5.32 6.10
CA ILE A 153 -3.56 4.34 5.60
C ILE A 153 -2.78 3.20 4.97
N VAL A 154 -2.78 2.02 5.57
CA VAL A 154 -1.98 0.88 5.10
C VAL A 154 -2.81 -0.37 4.93
N SER A 155 -2.59 -1.11 3.84
CA SER A 155 -3.27 -2.38 3.59
C SER A 155 -2.33 -3.57 3.57
N LEU A 156 -2.79 -4.68 4.15
CA LEU A 156 -2.03 -5.94 4.20
C LEU A 156 -2.94 -7.16 4.30
N TRP A 157 -2.33 -8.34 4.30
CA TRP A 157 -3.01 -9.60 4.56
C TRP A 157 -2.85 -9.99 6.02
N VAL A 158 -3.99 -10.25 6.67
CA VAL A 158 -4.02 -10.70 8.07
C VAL A 158 -4.70 -12.06 8.22
N ASP A 159 -4.37 -12.74 9.31
CA ASP A 159 -5.01 -13.98 9.73
C ASP A 159 -6.39 -13.75 10.38
N GLY A 160 -6.95 -14.78 11.05
CA GLY A 160 -8.23 -14.69 11.74
C GLY A 160 -9.45 -14.72 10.81
N ASN A 161 -9.30 -15.18 9.56
CA ASN A 161 -10.40 -15.28 8.58
C ASN A 161 -10.34 -16.58 7.76
N PHE A 162 -11.46 -16.89 7.09
CA PHE A 162 -11.61 -18.13 6.33
C PHE A 162 -10.52 -18.35 5.27
N LYS A 163 -10.19 -17.32 4.49
CA LYS A 163 -9.17 -17.45 3.43
C LYS A 163 -7.77 -17.68 3.98
N ALA A 164 -7.42 -17.08 5.10
CA ALA A 164 -6.14 -17.33 5.77
C ALA A 164 -6.06 -18.76 6.31
N TRP A 165 -7.13 -19.25 6.94
CA TRP A 165 -7.24 -20.62 7.40
C TRP A 165 -7.12 -21.63 6.24
N LYS A 166 -7.88 -21.43 5.15
CA LYS A 166 -7.79 -22.25 3.94
C LYS A 166 -6.39 -22.23 3.33
N ARG A 167 -5.75 -21.06 3.28
CA ARG A 167 -4.38 -20.91 2.77
C ARG A 167 -3.39 -21.71 3.61
N LYS A 168 -3.45 -21.60 4.95
CA LYS A 168 -2.58 -22.34 5.87
C LYS A 168 -2.71 -23.85 5.70
N ARG A 169 -3.94 -24.37 5.57
CA ARG A 169 -4.17 -25.82 5.32
C ARG A 169 -3.62 -26.29 3.96
N ALA A 170 -3.62 -25.43 2.97
CA ALA A 170 -3.14 -25.77 1.62
C ALA A 170 -1.62 -25.56 1.46
N GLU A 171 -0.90 -25.05 2.44
CA GLU A 171 0.55 -24.78 2.33
C GLU A 171 1.38 -26.05 2.12
N GLY A 172 0.99 -27.17 2.77
CA GLY A 172 1.66 -28.47 2.61
C GLY A 172 1.51 -29.10 1.22
N SER A 173 0.50 -28.69 0.45
CA SER A 173 0.19 -29.23 -0.90
C SER A 173 0.58 -28.29 -2.04
N ARG A 174 1.16 -27.13 -1.75
CA ARG A 174 1.54 -26.15 -2.78
C ARG A 174 2.93 -26.44 -3.33
N PRO A 175 3.13 -26.26 -4.66
CA PRO A 175 4.46 -26.27 -5.23
C PRO A 175 5.33 -25.23 -4.49
N LYS A 176 6.48 -25.63 -4.01
CA LYS A 176 7.47 -24.69 -3.47
C LYS A 176 7.98 -23.83 -4.62
N HIS A 177 7.66 -22.55 -4.61
CA HIS A 177 8.32 -21.58 -5.46
C HIS A 177 9.64 -21.17 -4.82
N ASP A 178 10.64 -20.80 -5.63
CA ASP A 178 11.97 -20.39 -5.16
C ASP A 178 11.94 -19.25 -4.15
N TYR A 179 10.84 -18.47 -4.10
CA TYR A 179 10.63 -17.43 -3.12
C TYR A 179 9.14 -17.20 -2.81
N GLN A 180 8.85 -16.90 -1.54
CA GLN A 180 7.54 -16.47 -1.11
C GLN A 180 7.45 -14.94 -1.19
N ASN A 181 6.52 -14.43 -1.98
CA ASN A 181 6.36 -12.99 -2.20
C ASN A 181 5.06 -12.41 -1.61
N ARG A 182 4.32 -13.18 -0.81
CA ARG A 182 3.09 -12.74 -0.15
C ARG A 182 2.91 -13.45 1.18
N PHE A 183 2.77 -12.66 2.23
CA PHE A 183 2.72 -13.12 3.60
C PHE A 183 1.37 -12.78 4.23
N VAL A 184 0.81 -13.72 4.99
CA VAL A 184 -0.32 -13.48 5.88
C VAL A 184 0.27 -13.26 7.26
N LEU A 185 0.07 -12.07 7.82
CA LEU A 185 0.63 -11.70 9.11
C LEU A 185 -0.39 -11.93 10.23
N PRO A 186 0.03 -12.45 11.39
CA PRO A 186 -0.86 -12.51 12.55
C PRO A 186 -1.30 -11.09 12.96
N VAL A 187 -2.60 -10.92 13.22
CA VAL A 187 -3.17 -9.62 13.64
C VAL A 187 -2.42 -9.05 14.84
N ALA A 188 -2.22 -9.87 15.88
CA ALA A 188 -1.53 -9.44 17.10
C ALA A 188 -0.10 -8.95 16.82
N THR A 189 0.63 -9.63 15.91
CA THR A 189 2.00 -9.24 15.55
C THR A 189 2.02 -7.88 14.86
N VAL A 190 1.19 -7.69 13.84
CA VAL A 190 1.22 -6.46 13.05
C VAL A 190 0.70 -5.26 13.84
N GLU A 191 -0.28 -5.47 14.72
CA GLU A 191 -0.80 -4.40 15.58
C GLU A 191 0.24 -3.96 16.63
N ALA A 192 0.98 -4.91 17.21
CA ALA A 192 2.12 -4.59 18.07
C ALA A 192 3.25 -3.84 17.33
N GLU A 193 3.55 -4.21 16.07
CA GLU A 193 4.52 -3.50 15.24
C GLU A 193 4.10 -2.04 14.97
N PHE A 194 2.81 -1.77 14.75
CA PHE A 194 2.30 -0.41 14.60
C PHE A 194 2.48 0.41 15.88
N GLU A 195 2.17 -0.16 17.03
CA GLU A 195 2.32 0.51 18.32
C GLU A 195 3.79 0.80 18.65
N GLN A 196 4.68 -0.17 18.40
CA GLN A 196 6.14 -0.03 18.59
C GLN A 196 6.72 1.05 17.67
N ALA A 197 6.16 1.23 16.48
CA ALA A 197 6.56 2.28 15.55
C ALA A 197 6.01 3.67 15.90
N GLY A 198 5.28 3.83 17.01
CA GLY A 198 4.75 5.11 17.47
C GLY A 198 3.38 5.47 16.89
N PHE A 199 2.63 4.49 16.39
CA PHE A 199 1.28 4.71 15.91
C PHE A 199 0.21 4.21 16.89
N ARG A 200 -0.96 4.83 16.84
CA ARG A 200 -2.21 4.36 17.44
C ARG A 200 -3.12 3.88 16.31
N ILE A 201 -3.70 2.70 16.44
CA ILE A 201 -4.70 2.20 15.48
C ILE A 201 -6.02 2.94 15.74
N GLN A 202 -6.47 3.71 14.76
CA GLN A 202 -7.76 4.39 14.82
C GLN A 202 -8.88 3.50 14.30
N GLU A 203 -8.63 2.79 13.19
CA GLU A 203 -9.68 1.99 12.55
C GLU A 203 -9.11 0.75 11.82
N ARG A 204 -9.94 -0.26 11.72
CA ARG A 204 -9.69 -1.53 11.01
C ARG A 204 -10.82 -1.76 10.02
N LEU A 205 -10.52 -1.74 8.73
CA LEU A 205 -11.49 -1.86 7.66
C LEU A 205 -11.25 -3.17 6.89
N ASP A 206 -12.07 -4.17 7.14
CA ASP A 206 -11.98 -5.46 6.46
C ASP A 206 -12.57 -5.39 5.05
N PHE A 207 -11.90 -6.01 4.10
CA PHE A 207 -12.39 -6.14 2.73
C PHE A 207 -13.73 -6.91 2.69
N LEU A 208 -13.75 -8.09 3.31
CA LEU A 208 -14.93 -8.88 3.64
C LEU A 208 -14.69 -9.47 5.03
N PRO A 209 -15.39 -9.02 6.06
CA PRO A 209 -15.21 -9.48 7.43
C PRO A 209 -15.29 -11.01 7.54
N MET A 210 -14.47 -11.61 8.37
CA MET A 210 -14.36 -13.05 8.64
C MET A 210 -14.00 -13.92 7.42
N TYR A 211 -14.03 -13.38 6.20
CA TYR A 211 -13.81 -14.15 4.97
C TYR A 211 -12.47 -13.84 4.29
N ALA A 212 -12.17 -12.56 4.01
CA ALA A 212 -11.01 -12.15 3.23
C ALA A 212 -9.82 -11.78 4.11
N MET A 213 -8.60 -12.03 3.60
CA MET A 213 -7.36 -11.66 4.30
C MET A 213 -7.05 -10.18 4.25
N TRP A 214 -7.56 -9.44 3.27
CA TRP A 214 -7.31 -8.01 3.11
C TRP A 214 -7.94 -7.19 4.21
N ARG A 215 -7.12 -6.39 4.88
CA ARG A 215 -7.50 -5.36 5.84
C ARG A 215 -6.77 -4.07 5.53
N VAL A 216 -7.47 -2.96 5.69
CA VAL A 216 -6.91 -1.61 5.69
C VAL A 216 -6.91 -1.11 7.12
N TYR A 217 -5.79 -0.63 7.58
CA TYR A 217 -5.65 0.06 8.86
C TYR A 217 -5.54 1.56 8.62
N LEU A 218 -6.23 2.32 9.45
CA LEU A 218 -5.98 3.74 9.63
C LEU A 218 -5.20 3.91 10.94
N LEU A 219 -3.99 4.39 10.82
CA LEU A 219 -3.07 4.65 11.91
C LEU A 219 -2.95 6.15 12.15
N ARG A 220 -2.86 6.56 13.42
CA ARG A 220 -2.54 7.94 13.83
C ARG A 220 -1.18 7.98 14.46
N LYS A 221 -0.39 8.98 14.09
CA LYS A 221 0.88 9.29 14.74
C LYS A 221 0.63 9.71 16.19
N ARG A 222 1.44 9.19 17.12
CA ARG A 222 1.44 9.60 18.54
C ARG A 222 2.34 10.79 18.77
#